data_2d33776ea1b34a52bd724e31b2f50437
#
_entry.id   2d33776ea1b34a52bd724e31b2f50437
#
_cell.length_a   1.000
_cell.length_b   1.000
_cell.length_c   1.000
_cell.angle_alpha   90.00
_cell.angle_beta   90.00
_cell.angle_gamma   90.00
#
_symmetry.space_group_name_H-M   'P 1'
#
loop_
_entity.id
_entity.type
_entity.pdbx_description
1 polymer ?
#
loop_
_entity_poly.entity_id
_entity_poly.type
_entity_poly.pdbx_seq_one_letter_code
_entity_poly.pdbx_strand_id
1 'polypeptide(L)'
;MSYSTSEMMTVAAARRLRNGAVCFVGIGLPSKAANLARLTSSPDVVLIYESGPIGAKPSVLPLSIGDGELAETADTVVPTGEIFRYWLQGGRIDVGFLGAAQVDRFGNINTTVVGDYHAPKTRLPGAGGAPEIAGSAKQVLIILKQSPRAFVDKLDFITSVGHGEGGDSRQRLGLPGEGPVGIITDLCIMEPEAGSHEFVVTSIHPGVTREQIIAATGWAIRFADDVRQTTAPSEVELAALRDLEARTAAAHGQTAGEA
;
A
#
# COMPACT_ATOMS: atom_id res chain seq x y z
N MET A 1 16.77 -18.72 7.03
CA MET A 1 17.34 -17.80 6.01
C MET A 1 17.36 -16.38 6.56
N SER A 2 18.35 -15.56 6.20
CA SER A 2 18.34 -14.14 6.49
C SER A 2 17.47 -13.40 5.48
N TYR A 3 16.74 -12.40 5.93
CA TYR A 3 15.92 -11.51 5.12
C TYR A 3 16.08 -10.06 5.60
N SER A 4 15.86 -9.12 4.70
CA SER A 4 15.88 -7.68 5.00
C SER A 4 14.53 -7.21 5.55
N THR A 5 14.52 -6.03 6.18
CA THR A 5 13.27 -5.40 6.65
C THR A 5 12.34 -5.06 5.48
N SER A 6 12.89 -4.74 4.31
CA SER A 6 12.12 -4.50 3.08
C SER A 6 11.44 -5.78 2.57
N GLU A 7 12.14 -6.93 2.58
CA GLU A 7 11.54 -8.23 2.23
C GLU A 7 10.44 -8.61 3.23
N MET A 8 10.69 -8.40 4.54
CA MET A 8 9.67 -8.62 5.57
C MET A 8 8.40 -7.80 5.31
N MET A 9 8.54 -6.51 5.06
CA MET A 9 7.44 -5.60 4.74
C MET A 9 6.67 -6.08 3.51
N THR A 10 7.37 -6.41 2.43
CA THR A 10 6.75 -6.84 1.17
C THR A 10 5.95 -8.14 1.35
N VAL A 11 6.52 -9.13 2.05
CA VAL A 11 5.84 -10.40 2.34
C VAL A 11 4.63 -10.18 3.26
N ALA A 12 4.79 -9.37 4.32
CA ALA A 12 3.69 -9.05 5.22
C ALA A 12 2.52 -8.38 4.48
N ALA A 13 2.82 -7.49 3.53
CA ALA A 13 1.83 -6.83 2.70
C ALA A 13 1.16 -7.79 1.70
N ALA A 14 1.93 -8.66 1.05
CA ALA A 14 1.41 -9.66 0.12
C ALA A 14 0.38 -10.58 0.79
N ARG A 15 0.64 -11.02 2.01
CA ARG A 15 -0.25 -11.88 2.81
C ARG A 15 -1.60 -11.23 3.17
N ARG A 16 -1.73 -9.91 3.02
CA ARG A 16 -3.00 -9.18 3.25
C ARG A 16 -3.97 -9.27 2.07
N LEU A 17 -3.51 -9.72 0.91
CA LEU A 17 -4.36 -9.93 -0.25
C LEU A 17 -4.98 -11.32 -0.23
N ARG A 18 -6.31 -11.39 -0.26
CA ARG A 18 -7.04 -12.65 -0.33
C ARG A 18 -7.00 -13.21 -1.76
N ASN A 19 -6.95 -14.52 -1.89
CA ASN A 19 -7.09 -15.17 -3.19
C ASN A 19 -8.45 -14.81 -3.82
N GLY A 20 -8.46 -14.52 -5.12
CA GLY A 20 -9.63 -14.08 -5.87
C GLY A 20 -10.08 -12.62 -5.62
N ALA A 21 -9.38 -11.87 -4.77
CA ALA A 21 -9.70 -10.44 -4.58
C ALA A 21 -9.38 -9.63 -5.84
N VAL A 22 -10.19 -8.60 -6.10
CA VAL A 22 -9.91 -7.59 -7.12
C VAL A 22 -9.14 -6.45 -6.47
N CYS A 23 -7.87 -6.30 -6.86
CA CYS A 23 -6.95 -5.34 -6.28
C CYS A 23 -6.59 -4.23 -7.28
N PHE A 24 -6.86 -2.98 -6.91
CA PHE A 24 -6.37 -1.81 -7.63
C PHE A 24 -4.97 -1.46 -7.12
N VAL A 25 -3.97 -1.55 -7.99
CA VAL A 25 -2.56 -1.60 -7.60
C VAL A 25 -1.85 -0.29 -7.91
N GLY A 26 -1.26 0.33 -6.88
CA GLY A 26 -0.28 1.42 -7.05
C GLY A 26 1.09 0.89 -7.48
N ILE A 27 1.86 1.73 -8.17
CA ILE A 27 3.23 1.40 -8.58
C ILE A 27 4.20 1.41 -7.40
N GLY A 28 5.34 0.74 -7.52
CA GLY A 28 6.37 0.62 -6.50
C GLY A 28 6.08 -0.47 -5.47
N LEU A 29 6.12 -0.14 -4.19
CA LEU A 29 5.90 -1.11 -3.11
C LEU A 29 4.55 -1.85 -3.21
N PRO A 30 3.41 -1.18 -3.51
CA PRO A 30 2.14 -1.86 -3.72
C PRO A 30 2.21 -2.91 -4.84
N SER A 31 2.80 -2.56 -6.00
CA SER A 31 2.94 -3.47 -7.13
C SER A 31 3.83 -4.67 -6.79
N LYS A 32 4.93 -4.45 -6.07
CA LYS A 32 5.82 -5.52 -5.61
C LYS A 32 5.08 -6.51 -4.71
N ALA A 33 4.35 -6.02 -3.72
CA ALA A 33 3.58 -6.86 -2.79
C ALA A 33 2.43 -7.60 -3.48
N ALA A 34 1.69 -6.95 -4.37
CA ALA A 34 0.57 -7.54 -5.09
C ALA A 34 1.04 -8.64 -6.07
N ASN A 35 2.15 -8.43 -6.78
CA ASN A 35 2.73 -9.45 -7.64
C ASN A 35 3.33 -10.62 -6.86
N LEU A 36 3.94 -10.38 -5.69
CA LEU A 36 4.36 -11.45 -4.80
C LEU A 36 3.17 -12.29 -4.32
N ALA A 37 2.07 -11.65 -3.93
CA ALA A 37 0.84 -12.36 -3.55
C ALA A 37 0.34 -13.27 -4.69
N ARG A 38 0.29 -12.75 -5.93
CA ARG A 38 -0.10 -13.51 -7.12
C ARG A 38 0.83 -14.72 -7.37
N LEU A 39 2.10 -14.58 -7.11
CA LEU A 39 3.10 -15.64 -7.31
C LEU A 39 3.13 -16.68 -6.17
N THR A 40 2.45 -16.40 -5.05
CA THR A 40 2.54 -17.24 -3.83
C THR A 40 1.17 -17.59 -3.25
N SER A 41 0.64 -16.72 -2.37
CA SER A 41 -0.55 -16.99 -1.55
C SER A 41 -1.89 -16.76 -2.25
N SER A 42 -1.90 -15.99 -3.32
CA SER A 42 -3.14 -15.51 -3.95
C SER A 42 -3.06 -15.55 -5.49
N PRO A 43 -2.90 -16.76 -6.10
CA PRO A 43 -2.70 -16.89 -7.54
C PRO A 43 -3.87 -16.39 -8.40
N ASP A 44 -5.07 -16.36 -7.87
CA ASP A 44 -6.28 -15.91 -8.56
C ASP A 44 -6.61 -14.43 -8.27
N VAL A 45 -5.72 -13.67 -7.63
CA VAL A 45 -5.92 -12.23 -7.44
C VAL A 45 -5.97 -11.51 -8.78
N VAL A 46 -6.98 -10.67 -8.96
CA VAL A 46 -7.15 -9.86 -10.18
C VAL A 46 -6.49 -8.50 -9.97
N LEU A 47 -5.36 -8.28 -10.62
CA LEU A 47 -4.64 -6.99 -10.53
C LEU A 47 -5.17 -6.03 -11.58
N ILE A 48 -5.59 -4.84 -11.15
CA ILE A 48 -6.07 -3.76 -12.01
C ILE A 48 -5.15 -2.55 -11.82
N TYR A 49 -4.77 -1.93 -12.95
CA TYR A 49 -3.95 -0.73 -12.96
C TYR A 49 -4.72 0.44 -13.58
N GLU A 50 -4.41 1.66 -13.14
CA GLU A 50 -5.10 2.90 -13.51
C GLU A 50 -5.16 3.14 -15.02
N SER A 51 -4.12 2.73 -15.75
CA SER A 51 -4.02 2.89 -17.21
C SER A 51 -4.98 2.03 -18.02
N GLY A 52 -5.68 1.06 -17.38
CA GLY A 52 -6.68 0.24 -18.06
C GLY A 52 -6.52 -1.28 -18.00
N PRO A 53 -5.33 -1.85 -17.73
CA PRO A 53 -5.13 -3.28 -17.67
C PRO A 53 -5.93 -3.92 -16.54
N ILE A 54 -6.69 -4.97 -16.85
CA ILE A 54 -7.47 -5.79 -15.93
C ILE A 54 -6.92 -7.20 -15.97
N GLY A 55 -6.62 -7.79 -14.82
CA GLY A 55 -6.04 -9.11 -14.72
C GLY A 55 -4.59 -9.16 -15.23
N ALA A 56 -3.83 -8.07 -15.08
CA ALA A 56 -2.44 -8.03 -15.48
C ALA A 56 -1.59 -9.03 -14.67
N LYS A 57 -0.71 -9.74 -15.38
CA LYS A 57 0.16 -10.78 -14.81
C LYS A 57 1.63 -10.54 -15.21
N PRO A 58 2.19 -9.35 -14.90
CA PRO A 58 3.51 -8.99 -15.38
C PRO A 58 4.57 -9.99 -14.90
N SER A 59 5.52 -10.29 -15.77
CA SER A 59 6.66 -11.17 -15.47
C SER A 59 7.77 -10.43 -14.74
N VAL A 60 7.80 -9.10 -14.89
CA VAL A 60 8.71 -8.15 -14.22
C VAL A 60 7.89 -7.01 -13.59
N LEU A 61 8.44 -6.32 -12.60
CA LEU A 61 7.73 -5.20 -11.98
C LEU A 61 7.67 -4.01 -12.95
N PRO A 62 6.50 -3.39 -13.12
CA PRO A 62 6.35 -2.25 -14.03
C PRO A 62 7.07 -1.01 -13.47
N LEU A 63 7.73 -0.25 -14.35
CA LEU A 63 8.36 1.03 -14.02
C LEU A 63 7.33 2.14 -13.81
N SER A 64 6.20 2.06 -14.50
CA SER A 64 5.11 3.03 -14.43
C SER A 64 3.78 2.38 -14.77
N ILE A 65 2.66 3.11 -14.57
CA ILE A 65 1.33 2.66 -15.01
C ILE A 65 1.21 2.56 -16.54
N GLY A 66 2.11 3.19 -17.29
CA GLY A 66 2.15 3.15 -18.77
C GLY A 66 3.09 2.08 -19.31
N ASP A 67 3.61 1.19 -18.48
CA ASP A 67 4.48 0.10 -18.91
C ASP A 67 3.72 -0.90 -19.80
N GLY A 68 4.28 -1.21 -20.97
CA GLY A 68 3.67 -2.13 -21.94
C GLY A 68 3.43 -3.53 -21.41
N GLU A 69 4.30 -4.01 -20.53
CA GLU A 69 4.17 -5.32 -19.84
C GLU A 69 2.80 -5.47 -19.16
N LEU A 70 2.26 -4.40 -18.60
CA LEU A 70 0.94 -4.43 -17.95
C LEU A 70 -0.18 -4.71 -18.96
N ALA A 71 -0.11 -4.13 -20.14
CA ALA A 71 -1.12 -4.33 -21.19
C ALA A 71 -0.96 -5.69 -21.88
N GLU A 72 0.28 -6.10 -22.16
CA GLU A 72 0.60 -7.37 -22.84
C GLU A 72 0.20 -8.59 -22.01
N THR A 73 0.26 -8.50 -20.68
CA THR A 73 -0.04 -9.59 -19.75
C THR A 73 -1.47 -9.54 -19.19
N ALA A 74 -2.26 -8.52 -19.53
CA ALA A 74 -3.63 -8.37 -19.04
C ALA A 74 -4.61 -9.33 -19.72
N ASP A 75 -5.65 -9.72 -19.00
CA ASP A 75 -6.79 -10.45 -19.58
C ASP A 75 -7.59 -9.54 -20.54
N THR A 76 -7.64 -8.23 -20.25
CA THR A 76 -8.21 -7.19 -21.12
C THR A 76 -7.67 -5.82 -20.76
N VAL A 77 -7.78 -4.86 -21.70
CA VAL A 77 -7.44 -3.45 -21.49
C VAL A 77 -8.64 -2.59 -21.84
N VAL A 78 -9.02 -1.72 -20.91
CA VAL A 78 -10.15 -0.80 -21.08
C VAL A 78 -9.68 0.65 -20.92
N PRO A 79 -10.43 1.65 -21.38
CA PRO A 79 -10.11 3.05 -21.13
C PRO A 79 -10.06 3.36 -19.63
N THR A 80 -9.13 4.22 -19.20
CA THR A 80 -9.00 4.69 -17.80
C THR A 80 -10.34 5.11 -17.19
N GLY A 81 -11.20 5.78 -17.97
CA GLY A 81 -12.53 6.19 -17.49
C GLY A 81 -13.44 5.03 -17.09
N GLU A 82 -13.29 3.85 -17.68
CA GLU A 82 -14.03 2.65 -17.28
C GLU A 82 -13.50 2.07 -15.96
N ILE A 83 -12.19 2.09 -15.76
CA ILE A 83 -11.57 1.66 -14.50
C ILE A 83 -12.14 2.45 -13.33
N PHE A 84 -12.21 3.79 -13.45
CA PHE A 84 -12.72 4.64 -12.38
C PHE A 84 -14.23 4.52 -12.21
N ARG A 85 -15.02 4.60 -13.29
CA ARG A 85 -16.48 4.63 -13.22
C ARG A 85 -17.11 3.28 -12.87
N TYR A 86 -16.68 2.22 -13.59
CA TYR A 86 -17.38 0.92 -13.49
C TYR A 86 -16.72 -0.03 -12.51
N TRP A 87 -15.40 0.03 -12.36
CA TRP A 87 -14.71 -0.85 -11.42
C TRP A 87 -14.62 -0.20 -10.04
N LEU A 88 -14.09 0.99 -9.94
CA LEU A 88 -13.81 1.63 -8.66
C LEU A 88 -15.09 2.21 -8.04
N GLN A 89 -15.72 3.23 -8.67
CA GLN A 89 -16.97 3.83 -8.19
C GLN A 89 -18.15 2.83 -8.23
N GLY A 90 -18.09 1.85 -9.13
CA GLY A 90 -19.05 0.74 -9.19
C GLY A 90 -18.90 -0.30 -8.08
N GLY A 91 -17.98 -0.11 -7.11
CA GLY A 91 -17.82 -0.98 -5.94
C GLY A 91 -17.27 -2.38 -6.24
N ARG A 92 -16.56 -2.55 -7.36
CA ARG A 92 -16.00 -3.85 -7.77
C ARG A 92 -14.56 -4.07 -7.33
N ILE A 93 -13.90 -3.06 -6.78
CA ILE A 93 -12.55 -3.15 -6.24
C ILE A 93 -12.64 -3.55 -4.77
N ASP A 94 -12.11 -4.72 -4.44
CA ASP A 94 -12.07 -5.22 -3.06
C ASP A 94 -10.99 -4.51 -2.26
N VAL A 95 -9.79 -4.30 -2.85
CA VAL A 95 -8.65 -3.69 -2.19
C VAL A 95 -8.03 -2.63 -3.07
N GLY A 96 -7.92 -1.39 -2.58
CA GLY A 96 -7.03 -0.37 -3.09
C GLY A 96 -5.68 -0.48 -2.37
N PHE A 97 -4.56 -0.66 -3.10
CA PHE A 97 -3.25 -0.81 -2.50
C PHE A 97 -2.40 0.42 -2.82
N LEU A 98 -2.16 1.25 -1.81
CA LEU A 98 -1.54 2.57 -1.95
C LEU A 98 -0.18 2.66 -1.25
N GLY A 99 0.73 3.40 -1.88
CA GLY A 99 1.89 3.97 -1.20
C GLY A 99 1.56 5.34 -0.61
N ALA A 100 2.44 5.84 0.27
CA ALA A 100 2.31 7.17 0.86
C ALA A 100 3.68 7.83 1.02
N ALA A 101 3.75 9.17 0.92
CA ALA A 101 4.90 9.93 1.36
C ALA A 101 4.78 10.32 2.84
N GLN A 102 3.57 10.69 3.27
CA GLN A 102 3.23 10.90 4.67
C GLN A 102 1.87 10.26 4.98
N VAL A 103 1.71 9.80 6.20
CA VAL A 103 0.47 9.24 6.76
C VAL A 103 0.30 9.76 8.20
N ASP A 104 -0.95 10.02 8.59
CA ASP A 104 -1.31 10.36 9.97
C ASP A 104 -1.92 9.15 10.72
N ARG A 105 -2.29 9.38 11.97
CA ARG A 105 -2.87 8.37 12.87
C ARG A 105 -4.20 7.77 12.40
N PHE A 106 -4.89 8.42 11.44
CA PHE A 106 -6.15 7.97 10.87
C PHE A 106 -6.00 7.39 9.45
N GLY A 107 -4.75 7.21 8.99
CA GLY A 107 -4.48 6.68 7.66
C GLY A 107 -4.83 7.63 6.54
N ASN A 108 -4.96 8.94 6.81
CA ASN A 108 -4.99 9.93 5.75
C ASN A 108 -3.60 10.03 5.12
N ILE A 109 -3.54 10.25 3.81
CA ILE A 109 -2.31 10.20 3.04
C ILE A 109 -2.00 11.57 2.42
N ASN A 110 -0.74 11.98 2.48
CA ASN A 110 -0.21 13.10 1.72
C ASN A 110 0.81 12.60 0.68
N THR A 111 0.52 12.91 -0.58
CA THR A 111 1.43 12.74 -1.73
C THR A 111 1.53 14.02 -2.56
N THR A 112 1.09 15.17 -2.04
CA THR A 112 0.99 16.43 -2.78
C THR A 112 2.10 17.41 -2.41
N VAL A 113 2.29 17.73 -1.14
CA VAL A 113 3.21 18.77 -0.70
C VAL A 113 3.66 18.59 0.74
N VAL A 114 4.92 18.90 1.02
CA VAL A 114 5.43 19.07 2.37
C VAL A 114 5.65 20.57 2.61
N GLY A 115 5.11 21.07 3.71
CA GLY A 115 5.08 22.50 4.05
C GLY A 115 3.84 23.21 3.48
N ASP A 116 3.86 24.53 3.44
CA ASP A 116 2.76 25.35 2.94
C ASP A 116 2.47 25.05 1.46
N TYR A 117 1.19 24.96 1.10
CA TYR A 117 0.77 24.65 -0.27
C TYR A 117 1.24 25.68 -1.30
N HIS A 118 1.24 26.96 -0.93
CA HIS A 118 1.62 28.06 -1.81
C HIS A 118 3.11 28.37 -1.78
N ALA A 119 3.82 27.97 -0.69
CA ALA A 119 5.25 28.11 -0.52
C ALA A 119 5.89 26.78 -0.08
N PRO A 120 5.85 25.75 -0.92
CA PRO A 120 6.18 24.39 -0.51
C PRO A 120 7.67 24.20 -0.23
N LYS A 121 7.96 23.45 0.83
CA LYS A 121 9.30 22.94 1.12
C LYS A 121 9.70 21.88 0.11
N THR A 122 8.72 21.03 -0.26
CA THR A 122 8.89 19.98 -1.28
C THR A 122 7.57 19.72 -1.97
N ARG A 123 7.56 19.75 -3.32
CA ARG A 123 6.46 19.19 -4.11
C ARG A 123 6.64 17.69 -4.23
N LEU A 124 5.59 16.95 -3.96
CA LEU A 124 5.51 15.50 -4.13
C LEU A 124 4.86 15.18 -5.49
N PRO A 125 4.83 13.92 -5.93
CA PRO A 125 4.29 13.54 -7.24
C PRO A 125 2.83 13.98 -7.51
N GLY A 126 2.03 14.19 -6.47
CA GLY A 126 0.63 14.58 -6.59
C GLY A 126 -0.34 13.45 -6.26
N ALA A 127 -1.59 13.63 -6.69
CA ALA A 127 -2.69 12.77 -6.32
C ALA A 127 -2.79 11.50 -7.20
N GLY A 128 -2.63 11.63 -8.51
CA GLY A 128 -3.04 10.56 -9.44
C GLY A 128 -4.47 10.10 -9.14
N GLY A 129 -4.72 8.82 -9.20
CA GLY A 129 -5.98 8.19 -8.82
C GLY A 129 -6.14 7.88 -7.33
N ALA A 130 -5.12 8.15 -6.50
CA ALA A 130 -5.12 7.73 -5.10
C ALA A 130 -6.31 8.26 -4.26
N PRO A 131 -6.80 9.52 -4.42
CA PRO A 131 -7.98 10.00 -3.70
C PRO A 131 -9.24 9.18 -4.00
N GLU A 132 -9.44 8.85 -5.26
CA GLU A 132 -10.59 8.07 -5.70
C GLU A 132 -10.48 6.62 -5.22
N ILE A 133 -9.29 6.03 -5.27
CA ILE A 133 -9.02 4.68 -4.75
C ILE A 133 -9.31 4.64 -3.24
N ALA A 134 -8.79 5.61 -2.49
CA ALA A 134 -9.00 5.71 -1.05
C ALA A 134 -10.47 5.93 -0.67
N GLY A 135 -11.22 6.64 -1.53
CA GLY A 135 -12.64 6.92 -1.33
C GLY A 135 -13.56 5.75 -1.66
N SER A 136 -13.30 5.06 -2.77
CA SER A 136 -14.27 4.17 -3.42
C SER A 136 -13.94 2.68 -3.35
N ALA A 137 -12.68 2.28 -3.11
CA ALA A 137 -12.36 0.87 -2.88
C ALA A 137 -13.04 0.37 -1.59
N LYS A 138 -13.46 -0.92 -1.57
CA LYS A 138 -14.09 -1.49 -0.36
C LYS A 138 -13.15 -1.39 0.84
N GLN A 139 -11.89 -1.74 0.66
CA GLN A 139 -10.84 -1.64 1.66
C GLN A 139 -9.58 -1.02 1.06
N VAL A 140 -8.76 -0.39 1.89
CA VAL A 140 -7.47 0.17 1.47
C VAL A 140 -6.35 -0.42 2.32
N LEU A 141 -5.25 -0.82 1.67
CA LEU A 141 -3.99 -1.15 2.30
C LEU A 141 -2.97 -0.07 1.98
N ILE A 142 -2.22 0.34 2.98
CA ILE A 142 -1.16 1.34 2.84
C ILE A 142 0.18 0.67 3.13
N ILE A 143 1.17 0.87 2.26
CA ILE A 143 2.52 0.34 2.45
C ILE A 143 3.55 1.45 2.31
N LEU A 144 4.39 1.63 3.33
CA LEU A 144 5.48 2.60 3.31
C LEU A 144 6.52 2.27 4.39
N LYS A 145 7.76 2.77 4.22
CA LYS A 145 8.79 2.70 5.27
C LYS A 145 8.45 3.65 6.41
N GLN A 146 8.58 3.16 7.66
CA GLN A 146 8.26 3.95 8.84
C GLN A 146 9.42 4.88 9.22
N SER A 147 9.10 6.16 9.36
CA SER A 147 10.05 7.16 9.82
C SER A 147 9.30 8.40 10.34
N PRO A 148 9.93 9.26 11.17
CA PRO A 148 9.29 10.48 11.67
C PRO A 148 8.91 11.48 10.57
N ARG A 149 9.46 11.33 9.36
CA ARG A 149 9.11 12.17 8.20
C ARG A 149 7.89 11.64 7.46
N ALA A 150 7.66 10.33 7.51
CA ALA A 150 6.54 9.68 6.85
C ALA A 150 5.33 9.52 7.79
N PHE A 151 5.56 9.27 9.08
CA PHE A 151 4.52 9.10 10.11
C PHE A 151 4.41 10.39 10.92
N VAL A 152 3.51 11.28 10.51
CA VAL A 152 3.39 12.62 11.09
C VAL A 152 2.11 12.77 11.90
N ASP A 153 2.16 13.55 12.98
CA ASP A 153 0.98 13.82 13.82
C ASP A 153 -0.09 14.61 13.06
N LYS A 154 0.35 15.52 12.18
CA LYS A 154 -0.50 16.32 11.31
C LYS A 154 0.09 16.40 9.91
N LEU A 155 -0.73 16.07 8.91
CA LEU A 155 -0.39 16.23 7.50
C LEU A 155 -0.41 17.70 7.10
N ASP A 156 0.55 18.10 6.29
CA ASP A 156 0.55 19.43 5.66
C ASP A 156 -0.56 19.56 4.60
N PHE A 157 -0.93 18.44 3.98
CA PHE A 157 -1.99 18.35 2.98
C PHE A 157 -2.59 16.94 2.99
N ILE A 158 -3.90 16.81 2.92
CA ILE A 158 -4.58 15.53 2.77
C ILE A 158 -4.86 15.32 1.28
N THR A 159 -4.04 14.47 0.65
CA THR A 159 -4.26 14.07 -0.75
C THR A 159 -5.36 13.03 -0.85
N SER A 160 -5.31 12.02 0.01
CA SER A 160 -6.28 10.92 0.04
C SER A 160 -6.81 10.74 1.46
N VAL A 161 -8.13 10.77 1.61
CA VAL A 161 -8.77 10.64 2.91
C VAL A 161 -8.76 9.17 3.34
N GLY A 162 -8.25 8.91 4.54
CA GLY A 162 -8.40 7.65 5.24
C GLY A 162 -9.69 7.62 6.07
N HIS A 163 -9.53 7.63 7.40
CA HIS A 163 -10.66 7.75 8.33
C HIS A 163 -10.97 9.20 8.74
N GLY A 164 -10.39 10.20 8.02
CA GLY A 164 -10.63 11.61 8.30
C GLY A 164 -10.13 12.02 9.68
N GLU A 165 -11.04 12.41 10.55
CA GLU A 165 -10.78 12.78 11.95
C GLU A 165 -11.07 11.62 12.93
N GLY A 166 -11.27 10.41 12.40
CA GLY A 166 -11.68 9.24 13.17
C GLY A 166 -13.20 9.16 13.39
N GLY A 167 -13.63 8.19 14.20
CA GLY A 167 -15.05 7.97 14.51
C GLY A 167 -15.90 7.77 13.25
N ASP A 168 -16.98 8.52 13.12
CA ASP A 168 -17.91 8.48 11.98
C ASP A 168 -17.52 9.44 10.83
N SER A 169 -16.32 10.03 10.86
CA SER A 169 -15.88 11.04 9.92
C SER A 169 -16.01 10.60 8.46
N ARG A 170 -15.59 9.36 8.16
CA ARG A 170 -15.68 8.81 6.81
C ARG A 170 -17.14 8.70 6.32
N GLN A 171 -18.05 8.34 7.22
CA GLN A 171 -19.51 8.25 6.95
C GLN A 171 -20.10 9.64 6.66
N ARG A 172 -19.72 10.66 7.48
CA ARG A 172 -20.13 12.07 7.25
C ARG A 172 -19.64 12.62 5.93
N LEU A 173 -18.49 12.16 5.45
CA LEU A 173 -17.91 12.52 4.15
C LEU A 173 -18.59 11.79 2.97
N GLY A 174 -19.47 10.84 3.24
CA GLY A 174 -20.16 10.07 2.20
C GLY A 174 -19.25 9.10 1.43
N LEU A 175 -18.14 8.68 2.01
CA LEU A 175 -17.20 7.77 1.38
C LEU A 175 -17.68 6.32 1.51
N PRO A 176 -17.89 5.57 0.39
CA PRO A 176 -18.59 4.28 0.42
C PRO A 176 -17.77 3.13 0.99
N GLY A 177 -16.45 3.15 0.87
CA GLY A 177 -15.60 2.03 1.34
C GLY A 177 -15.32 2.08 2.84
N GLU A 178 -14.80 0.97 3.39
CA GLU A 178 -14.38 0.87 4.79
C GLU A 178 -13.18 1.80 5.11
N GLY A 179 -12.42 2.20 4.07
CA GLY A 179 -11.19 2.97 4.22
C GLY A 179 -9.96 2.10 4.48
N PRO A 180 -8.89 2.68 5.04
CA PRO A 180 -7.67 1.94 5.31
C PRO A 180 -7.87 0.94 6.46
N VAL A 181 -7.69 -0.34 6.14
CA VAL A 181 -7.80 -1.46 7.09
C VAL A 181 -6.44 -1.98 7.55
N GLY A 182 -5.35 -1.46 6.99
CA GLY A 182 -4.00 -1.84 7.38
C GLY A 182 -2.94 -0.87 6.86
N ILE A 183 -1.99 -0.53 7.72
CA ILE A 183 -0.74 0.13 7.36
C ILE A 183 0.37 -0.87 7.62
N ILE A 184 1.10 -1.24 6.55
CA ILE A 184 2.19 -2.19 6.61
C ILE A 184 3.51 -1.44 6.43
N THR A 185 4.42 -1.62 7.38
CA THR A 185 5.72 -0.94 7.38
C THR A 185 6.87 -1.93 7.41
N ASP A 186 8.08 -1.45 7.40
CA ASP A 186 9.29 -2.23 7.64
C ASP A 186 9.53 -2.57 9.11
N LEU A 187 8.70 -2.05 10.05
CA LEU A 187 8.80 -2.29 11.48
C LEU A 187 7.61 -3.11 12.03
N CYS A 188 6.41 -2.83 11.56
CA CYS A 188 5.18 -3.37 12.16
C CYS A 188 4.00 -3.36 11.18
N ILE A 189 2.89 -3.93 11.63
CA ILE A 189 1.56 -3.79 11.02
C ILE A 189 0.68 -3.03 12.00
N MET A 190 -0.06 -2.06 11.49
CA MET A 190 -1.04 -1.30 12.23
C MET A 190 -2.43 -1.53 11.63
N GLU A 191 -3.45 -1.58 12.47
CA GLU A 191 -4.84 -1.70 12.07
C GLU A 191 -5.67 -0.64 12.81
N PRO A 192 -6.79 -0.17 12.22
CA PRO A 192 -7.63 0.83 12.89
C PRO A 192 -8.37 0.19 14.07
N GLU A 193 -8.34 0.89 15.22
CA GLU A 193 -9.10 0.48 16.40
C GLU A 193 -10.61 0.69 16.19
N ALA A 194 -11.40 -0.26 16.62
CA ALA A 194 -12.85 -0.17 16.52
C ALA A 194 -13.40 1.10 17.22
N GLY A 195 -14.24 1.85 16.53
CA GLY A 195 -14.88 3.06 17.04
C GLY A 195 -14.06 4.33 16.85
N SER A 196 -12.82 4.39 17.26
CA SER A 196 -11.96 5.56 17.07
C SER A 196 -11.40 5.65 15.65
N HIS A 197 -11.15 4.52 15.00
CA HIS A 197 -10.41 4.36 13.76
C HIS A 197 -8.97 4.92 13.80
N GLU A 198 -8.43 5.19 14.98
CA GLU A 198 -7.01 5.48 15.14
C GLU A 198 -6.20 4.20 14.93
N PHE A 199 -5.12 4.29 14.16
CA PHE A 199 -4.25 3.15 13.91
C PHE A 199 -3.43 2.79 15.15
N VAL A 200 -3.50 1.52 15.54
CA VAL A 200 -2.73 0.92 16.63
C VAL A 200 -1.85 -0.20 16.09
N VAL A 201 -0.70 -0.44 16.73
CA VAL A 201 0.19 -1.54 16.36
C VAL A 201 -0.44 -2.86 16.78
N THR A 202 -0.72 -3.74 15.84
CA THR A 202 -1.29 -5.08 16.10
C THR A 202 -0.27 -6.20 15.92
N SER A 203 0.82 -5.93 15.16
CA SER A 203 1.87 -6.93 14.95
C SER A 203 3.23 -6.26 14.78
N ILE A 204 4.26 -6.80 15.43
CA ILE A 204 5.64 -6.31 15.38
C ILE A 204 6.49 -7.30 14.58
N HIS A 205 7.32 -6.79 13.67
CA HIS A 205 8.19 -7.66 12.89
C HIS A 205 9.32 -8.26 13.73
N PRO A 206 9.80 -9.48 13.40
CA PRO A 206 10.86 -10.12 14.15
C PRO A 206 12.13 -9.23 14.25
N GLY A 207 12.66 -9.09 15.46
CA GLY A 207 13.85 -8.27 15.72
C GLY A 207 13.59 -6.78 15.91
N VAL A 208 12.35 -6.32 15.76
CA VAL A 208 11.95 -4.92 15.98
C VAL A 208 11.47 -4.75 17.44
N THR A 209 11.81 -3.63 18.08
CA THR A 209 11.36 -3.27 19.42
C THR A 209 10.26 -2.21 19.39
N ARG A 210 9.49 -2.11 20.48
CA ARG A 210 8.47 -1.06 20.63
C ARG A 210 9.08 0.34 20.59
N GLU A 211 10.27 0.51 21.17
CA GLU A 211 11.01 1.77 21.22
C GLU A 211 11.39 2.26 19.81
N GLN A 212 11.76 1.33 18.90
CA GLN A 212 12.05 1.66 17.51
C GLN A 212 10.79 2.16 16.77
N ILE A 213 9.64 1.52 17.01
CA ILE A 213 8.36 1.95 16.43
C ILE A 213 7.96 3.33 16.96
N ILE A 214 8.05 3.55 18.26
CA ILE A 214 7.74 4.84 18.89
C ILE A 214 8.65 5.94 18.33
N ALA A 215 9.95 5.69 18.24
CA ALA A 215 10.92 6.65 17.71
C ALA A 215 10.71 6.98 16.22
N ALA A 216 10.09 6.07 15.46
CA ALA A 216 9.80 6.24 14.05
C ALA A 216 8.40 6.84 13.77
N THR A 217 7.63 7.20 14.81
CA THR A 217 6.25 7.69 14.69
C THR A 217 6.11 9.09 15.28
N GLY A 218 5.50 10.00 14.54
CA GLY A 218 5.34 11.41 14.92
C GLY A 218 4.20 11.70 15.91
N TRP A 219 3.46 10.68 16.34
CA TRP A 219 2.41 10.80 17.38
C TRP A 219 2.59 9.75 18.47
N ALA A 220 1.85 9.87 19.57
CA ALA A 220 1.84 8.88 20.65
C ALA A 220 1.18 7.58 20.19
N ILE A 221 1.95 6.73 19.47
CA ILE A 221 1.44 5.47 18.91
C ILE A 221 1.02 4.51 20.03
N ARG A 222 -0.16 3.93 19.86
CA ARG A 222 -0.69 2.91 20.78
C ARG A 222 -0.44 1.51 20.23
N PHE A 223 -0.45 0.56 21.12
CA PHE A 223 -0.31 -0.86 20.83
C PHE A 223 -1.57 -1.59 21.28
N ALA A 224 -2.03 -2.53 20.48
CA ALA A 224 -3.14 -3.40 20.87
C ALA A 224 -2.76 -4.22 22.13
N ASP A 225 -3.76 -4.68 22.89
CA ASP A 225 -3.52 -5.48 24.09
C ASP A 225 -2.83 -6.82 23.78
N ASP A 226 -3.16 -7.41 22.61
CA ASP A 226 -2.68 -8.71 22.13
C ASP A 226 -1.69 -8.57 20.94
N VAL A 227 -0.76 -7.62 21.01
CA VAL A 227 0.27 -7.43 19.97
C VAL A 227 1.00 -8.74 19.69
N ARG A 228 0.98 -9.15 18.42
CA ARG A 228 1.61 -10.41 17.97
C ARG A 228 2.96 -10.14 17.32
N GLN A 229 3.78 -11.17 17.23
CA GLN A 229 4.93 -11.13 16.33
C GLN A 229 4.48 -11.53 14.92
N THR A 230 4.83 -10.72 13.92
CA THR A 230 4.56 -11.06 12.52
C THR A 230 5.32 -12.33 12.14
N THR A 231 4.65 -13.25 11.47
CA THR A 231 5.31 -14.47 10.98
C THR A 231 6.41 -14.11 9.98
N ALA A 232 7.63 -14.60 10.22
CA ALA A 232 8.76 -14.40 9.33
C ALA A 232 8.45 -14.89 7.89
N PRO A 233 9.11 -14.33 6.85
CA PRO A 233 8.99 -14.83 5.50
C PRO A 233 9.40 -16.29 5.39
N SER A 234 8.64 -17.06 4.61
CA SER A 234 9.00 -18.42 4.26
C SER A 234 10.04 -18.46 3.12
N GLU A 235 10.70 -19.61 2.95
CA GLU A 235 11.66 -19.80 1.86
C GLU A 235 11.02 -19.63 0.48
N VAL A 236 9.77 -20.08 0.31
CA VAL A 236 9.02 -19.97 -0.94
C VAL A 236 8.73 -18.50 -1.27
N GLU A 237 8.29 -17.72 -0.29
CA GLU A 237 8.01 -16.29 -0.48
C GLU A 237 9.28 -15.50 -0.79
N LEU A 238 10.38 -15.77 -0.08
CA LEU A 238 11.67 -15.12 -0.36
C LEU A 238 12.22 -15.50 -1.73
N ALA A 239 12.13 -16.76 -2.12
CA ALA A 239 12.59 -17.21 -3.43
C ALA A 239 11.78 -16.53 -4.56
N ALA A 240 10.45 -16.48 -4.43
CA ALA A 240 9.57 -15.81 -5.41
C ALA A 240 9.84 -14.31 -5.51
N LEU A 241 10.02 -13.64 -4.35
CA LEU A 241 10.33 -12.20 -4.31
C LEU A 241 11.67 -11.88 -4.97
N ARG A 242 12.71 -12.61 -4.60
CA ARG A 242 14.07 -12.41 -5.13
C ARG A 242 14.18 -12.72 -6.62
N ASP A 243 13.47 -13.76 -7.08
CA ASP A 243 13.36 -14.06 -8.51
C ASP A 243 12.66 -12.94 -9.28
N LEU A 244 11.54 -12.42 -8.76
CA LEU A 244 10.83 -11.28 -9.35
C LEU A 244 11.72 -10.03 -9.43
N GLU A 245 12.45 -9.72 -8.36
CA GLU A 245 13.38 -8.59 -8.32
C GLU A 245 14.56 -8.77 -9.28
N ALA A 246 15.13 -9.98 -9.35
CA ALA A 246 16.24 -10.29 -10.27
C ALA A 246 15.82 -10.17 -11.74
N ARG A 247 14.63 -10.70 -12.10
CA ARG A 247 14.07 -10.55 -13.46
C ARG A 247 13.81 -9.09 -13.80
N THR A 248 13.30 -8.33 -12.84
CA THR A 248 13.03 -6.90 -13.02
C THR A 248 14.33 -6.12 -13.24
N ALA A 249 15.35 -6.35 -12.42
CA ALA A 249 16.67 -5.72 -12.57
C ALA A 249 17.29 -6.06 -13.92
N ALA A 250 17.23 -7.31 -14.37
CA ALA A 250 17.76 -7.73 -15.67
C ALA A 250 17.03 -7.05 -16.83
N ALA A 251 15.70 -6.97 -16.78
CA ALA A 251 14.88 -6.37 -17.83
C ALA A 251 15.10 -4.84 -17.96
N HIS A 252 15.34 -4.16 -16.84
CA HIS A 252 15.50 -2.70 -16.83
C HIS A 252 16.96 -2.23 -16.81
N GLY A 253 17.92 -3.14 -16.96
CA GLY A 253 19.36 -2.82 -17.01
C GLY A 253 19.93 -2.31 -15.70
N GLN A 254 19.29 -2.59 -14.56
CA GLN A 254 19.75 -2.23 -13.22
C GLN A 254 20.50 -3.41 -12.59
N THR A 255 21.62 -3.13 -11.94
CA THR A 255 22.30 -4.14 -11.13
C THR A 255 21.50 -4.39 -9.84
N ALA A 256 21.31 -5.66 -9.51
CA ALA A 256 20.61 -6.06 -8.27
C ALA A 256 21.39 -5.56 -7.05
N GLY A 257 20.99 -4.42 -6.48
CA GLY A 257 21.64 -3.80 -5.32
C GLY A 257 21.38 -2.31 -5.11
N GLU A 258 20.76 -1.63 -6.08
CA GLU A 258 20.50 -0.17 -6.01
C GLU A 258 19.01 0.22 -5.84
N ALA A 259 18.17 -0.68 -5.35
CA ALA A 259 16.72 -0.42 -5.12
C ALA A 259 16.36 -0.34 -3.63
#